data_68fe8d9440652464eb286f536708911b
#
_entry.id   68fe8d9440652464eb286f536708911b
#
_cell.length_a   1.000
_cell.length_b   1.000
_cell.length_c   1.000
_cell.angle_alpha   90.00
_cell.angle_beta   90.00
_cell.angle_gamma   90.00
#
_symmetry.space_group_name_H-M   'P 1'
#
loop_
_entity.id
_entity.type
_entity.pdbx_description
1 polymer ?
#
loop_
_entity_poly.entity_id
_entity_poly.type
_entity_poly.pdbx_seq_one_letter_code
_entity_poly.pdbx_strand_id
1 'polypeptide(L)'
;MRQKVSNPDKIRRILVAIDASPQSLAALEAAAELAADLDAELVGVYVEDINLIRLAALPVVLETGEASAQTRRLESSRMDRQLRNQAARAAQAMALAASRAQVRWTFTVARGSIEAELLHAASEADLFILGRAGWSGKRRLGSTARKLVAAGNNRTMIIERGERLLPTLMTVYDGSDQSKRALDTAISLGEYMAVGIVAEDEDQAKALQSEVAAILDLLGLKARYRWLVRADTRELANMVRTQEECIVILPGESPLLEGKSLPEALDEFECPVLLVQ
;
A
#
# COMPACT_ATOMS: atom_id res chain seq x y z
N MET A 1 17.39 -22.48 18.84
CA MET A 1 17.77 -22.41 17.42
C MET A 1 16.51 -22.83 16.63
N ARG A 2 15.65 -21.86 16.26
CA ARG A 2 14.46 -22.17 15.42
C ARG A 2 14.95 -22.43 13.99
N GLN A 3 14.63 -23.58 13.43
CA GLN A 3 14.84 -23.85 12.02
C GLN A 3 14.06 -22.79 11.23
N LYS A 4 14.77 -21.99 10.44
CA LYS A 4 14.19 -21.08 9.43
C LYS A 4 13.50 -21.96 8.38
N VAL A 5 12.21 -22.21 8.56
CA VAL A 5 11.38 -22.73 7.48
C VAL A 5 11.49 -21.71 6.35
N SER A 6 11.94 -22.14 5.20
CA SER A 6 11.97 -21.32 3.98
C SER A 6 10.52 -21.01 3.60
N ASN A 7 10.00 -19.88 4.08
CA ASN A 7 8.67 -19.42 3.72
C ASN A 7 8.75 -18.83 2.29
N PRO A 8 8.07 -19.40 1.30
CA PRO A 8 8.06 -18.86 -0.06
C PRO A 8 7.43 -17.45 -0.13
N ASP A 9 6.66 -17.07 0.89
CA ASP A 9 5.96 -15.78 0.99
C ASP A 9 6.76 -14.68 1.71
N LYS A 10 8.06 -14.90 1.99
CA LYS A 10 8.89 -13.92 2.66
C LYS A 10 9.04 -12.67 1.77
N ILE A 11 8.64 -11.50 2.29
CA ILE A 11 8.88 -10.21 1.65
C ILE A 11 10.40 -9.92 1.72
N ARG A 12 11.05 -9.82 0.57
CA ARG A 12 12.49 -9.54 0.43
C ARG A 12 12.75 -8.23 -0.28
N ARG A 13 11.76 -7.72 -1.03
CA ARG A 13 11.89 -6.53 -1.86
C ARG A 13 10.62 -5.68 -1.73
N ILE A 14 10.77 -4.49 -1.18
CA ILE A 14 9.69 -3.53 -0.96
C ILE A 14 9.89 -2.37 -1.93
N LEU A 15 8.93 -2.18 -2.84
CA LEU A 15 8.89 -1.05 -3.75
C LEU A 15 8.08 0.09 -3.16
N VAL A 16 8.57 1.32 -3.26
CA VAL A 16 7.83 2.52 -2.90
C VAL A 16 7.82 3.52 -4.04
N ALA A 17 6.63 4.01 -4.41
CA ALA A 17 6.47 5.09 -5.38
C ALA A 17 6.65 6.45 -4.71
N ILE A 18 7.56 7.28 -5.23
CA ILE A 18 7.93 8.56 -4.63
C ILE A 18 7.69 9.68 -5.64
N ASP A 19 6.78 10.61 -5.36
CA ASP A 19 6.52 11.82 -6.16
C ASP A 19 6.91 13.10 -5.42
N ALA A 20 7.64 12.97 -4.30
CA ALA A 20 8.03 14.04 -3.38
C ALA A 20 6.84 14.79 -2.74
N SER A 21 5.62 14.25 -2.81
CA SER A 21 4.48 14.74 -2.02
C SER A 21 4.62 14.35 -0.54
N PRO A 22 3.97 15.07 0.39
CA PRO A 22 4.00 14.69 1.82
C PRO A 22 3.54 13.25 2.06
N GLN A 23 2.57 12.76 1.28
CA GLN A 23 2.04 11.40 1.40
C GLN A 23 3.02 10.34 0.90
N SER A 24 3.71 10.59 -0.22
CA SER A 24 4.73 9.66 -0.70
C SER A 24 5.96 9.63 0.20
N LEU A 25 6.30 10.76 0.84
CA LEU A 25 7.39 10.80 1.83
C LEU A 25 7.03 10.03 3.10
N ALA A 26 5.79 10.14 3.59
CA ALA A 26 5.31 9.34 4.70
C ALA A 26 5.30 7.84 4.37
N ALA A 27 4.85 7.49 3.15
CA ALA A 27 4.91 6.12 2.66
C ALA A 27 6.35 5.59 2.57
N LEU A 28 7.30 6.44 2.17
CA LEU A 28 8.72 6.09 2.13
C LEU A 28 9.29 5.82 3.53
N GLU A 29 8.98 6.65 4.52
CA GLU A 29 9.43 6.45 5.90
C GLU A 29 8.89 5.12 6.45
N ALA A 30 7.60 4.87 6.29
CA ALA A 30 6.97 3.61 6.68
C ALA A 30 7.56 2.39 5.94
N ALA A 31 7.83 2.52 4.63
CA ALA A 31 8.46 1.46 3.84
C ALA A 31 9.89 1.16 4.32
N ALA A 32 10.64 2.18 4.73
CA ALA A 32 12.00 2.01 5.23
C ALA A 32 12.02 1.31 6.60
N GLU A 33 11.11 1.65 7.52
CA GLU A 33 10.94 0.96 8.79
C GLU A 33 10.57 -0.51 8.56
N LEU A 34 9.57 -0.77 7.73
CA LEU A 34 9.14 -2.15 7.41
C LEU A 34 10.25 -2.96 6.75
N ALA A 35 11.04 -2.36 5.86
CA ALA A 35 12.18 -3.02 5.22
C ALA A 35 13.25 -3.41 6.26
N ALA A 36 13.49 -2.57 7.27
CA ALA A 36 14.40 -2.88 8.36
C ALA A 36 13.92 -4.09 9.19
N ASP A 37 12.63 -4.10 9.55
CA ASP A 37 12.04 -5.17 10.37
C ASP A 37 12.02 -6.52 9.64
N LEU A 38 11.81 -6.50 8.32
CA LEU A 38 11.75 -7.70 7.49
C LEU A 38 13.11 -8.14 6.91
N ASP A 39 14.21 -7.38 7.14
CA ASP A 39 15.50 -7.56 6.48
C ASP A 39 15.35 -7.59 4.95
N ALA A 40 14.53 -6.66 4.41
CA ALA A 40 14.21 -6.53 3.00
C ALA A 40 15.02 -5.43 2.32
N GLU A 41 15.13 -5.50 0.98
CA GLU A 41 15.63 -4.41 0.15
C GLU A 41 14.52 -3.38 -0.09
N LEU A 42 14.86 -2.10 0.09
CA LEU A 42 13.97 -0.98 -0.22
C LEU A 42 14.26 -0.45 -1.63
N VAL A 43 13.27 -0.47 -2.51
CA VAL A 43 13.38 0.01 -3.89
C VAL A 43 12.51 1.25 -4.05
N GLY A 44 13.12 2.39 -4.35
CA GLY A 44 12.41 3.63 -4.67
C GLY A 44 12.25 3.82 -6.16
N VAL A 45 11.07 4.23 -6.60
CA VAL A 45 10.82 4.61 -7.99
C VAL A 45 10.20 6.00 -8.08
N TYR A 46 10.77 6.85 -8.93
CA TYR A 46 10.17 8.09 -9.38
C TYR A 46 9.88 8.00 -10.87
N VAL A 47 8.68 8.40 -11.30
CA VAL A 47 8.30 8.37 -12.71
C VAL A 47 8.20 9.80 -13.26
N GLU A 48 9.01 10.11 -14.26
CA GLU A 48 8.85 11.31 -15.08
C GLU A 48 7.69 11.10 -16.06
N ASP A 49 6.54 11.74 -15.79
CA ASP A 49 5.35 11.56 -16.62
C ASP A 49 5.54 12.12 -18.03
N ILE A 50 5.60 11.22 -19.00
CA ILE A 50 5.77 11.58 -20.42
C ILE A 50 4.58 12.41 -20.94
N ASN A 51 3.39 12.31 -20.34
CA ASN A 51 2.22 13.08 -20.75
C ASN A 51 2.38 14.55 -20.38
N LEU A 52 3.01 14.86 -19.23
CA LEU A 52 3.35 16.24 -18.87
C LEU A 52 4.37 16.83 -19.83
N ILE A 53 5.38 16.04 -20.23
CA ILE A 53 6.39 16.48 -21.21
C ILE A 53 5.75 16.74 -22.57
N ARG A 54 4.89 15.85 -23.04
CA ARG A 54 4.15 15.99 -24.29
C ARG A 54 3.21 17.20 -24.26
N LEU A 55 2.51 17.41 -23.15
CA LEU A 55 1.64 18.55 -22.93
C LEU A 55 2.43 19.87 -23.01
N ALA A 56 3.59 19.93 -22.37
CA ALA A 56 4.47 21.11 -22.40
C ALA A 56 5.06 21.40 -23.79
N ALA A 57 5.08 20.44 -24.70
CA ALA A 57 5.52 20.64 -26.08
C ALA A 57 4.43 21.26 -26.96
N LEU A 58 3.17 21.31 -26.55
CA LEU A 58 2.08 21.89 -27.31
C LEU A 58 2.14 23.43 -27.24
N PRO A 59 1.98 24.13 -28.39
CA PRO A 59 2.18 25.58 -28.46
C PRO A 59 1.10 26.42 -27.75
N VAL A 60 -0.03 25.84 -27.43
CA VAL A 60 -1.22 26.53 -26.86
C VAL A 60 -1.43 26.27 -25.37
N VAL A 61 -0.57 25.50 -24.74
CA VAL A 61 -0.75 25.16 -23.31
C VAL A 61 -0.19 26.25 -22.41
N LEU A 62 -1.04 26.71 -21.50
CA LEU A 62 -0.71 27.75 -20.52
C LEU A 62 -0.68 27.09 -19.12
N GLU A 63 0.31 27.48 -18.31
CA GLU A 63 0.32 27.18 -16.88
C GLU A 63 -0.16 28.39 -16.07
N THR A 64 -0.93 28.16 -15.03
CA THR A 64 -1.29 29.19 -14.05
C THR A 64 -0.56 28.89 -12.76
N GLY A 65 0.26 29.82 -12.30
CA GLY A 65 0.99 29.64 -11.03
C GLY A 65 0.04 29.70 -9.84
N GLU A 66 0.03 28.66 -9.04
CA GLU A 66 -0.89 28.49 -7.89
C GLU A 66 -0.78 29.63 -6.86
N ALA A 67 0.44 30.12 -6.62
CA ALA A 67 0.69 31.21 -5.68
C ALA A 67 0.60 32.62 -6.30
N SER A 68 0.82 32.77 -7.62
CA SER A 68 0.90 34.07 -8.28
C SER A 68 -0.32 34.40 -9.15
N ALA A 69 -1.19 33.40 -9.42
CA ALA A 69 -2.30 33.50 -10.38
C ALA A 69 -1.88 33.99 -11.80
N GLN A 70 -0.58 34.04 -12.08
CA GLN A 70 -0.07 34.46 -13.38
C GLN A 70 -0.12 33.32 -14.37
N THR A 71 -0.72 33.57 -15.52
CA THR A 71 -0.77 32.62 -16.64
C THR A 71 0.41 32.86 -17.57
N ARG A 72 1.14 31.80 -17.89
CA ARG A 72 2.28 31.87 -18.83
C ARG A 72 2.32 30.60 -19.67
N ARG A 73 3.04 30.66 -20.78
CA ARG A 73 3.23 29.51 -21.66
C ARG A 73 4.04 28.43 -20.93
N LEU A 74 3.58 27.22 -21.02
CA LEU A 74 4.30 26.05 -20.51
C LEU A 74 5.45 25.73 -21.50
N GLU A 75 6.69 25.73 -21.02
CA GLU A 75 7.87 25.42 -21.81
C GLU A 75 8.40 24.03 -21.46
N SER A 76 8.66 23.21 -22.49
CA SER A 76 9.17 21.85 -22.30
C SER A 76 10.51 21.78 -21.53
N SER A 77 11.40 22.75 -21.82
CA SER A 77 12.70 22.89 -21.12
C SER A 77 12.54 23.12 -19.60
N ARG A 78 11.51 23.89 -19.25
CA ARG A 78 11.16 24.16 -17.85
C ARG A 78 10.53 22.96 -17.19
N MET A 79 9.63 22.26 -17.88
CA MET A 79 9.03 21.01 -17.39
C MET A 79 10.10 19.97 -17.14
N ASP A 80 11.00 19.73 -18.08
CA ASP A 80 12.13 18.80 -17.91
C ASP A 80 13.02 19.15 -16.71
N ARG A 81 13.27 20.44 -16.46
CA ARG A 81 14.03 20.88 -15.29
C ARG A 81 13.27 20.63 -13.99
N GLN A 82 11.97 20.87 -13.99
CA GLN A 82 11.11 20.62 -12.83
C GLN A 82 11.05 19.15 -12.48
N LEU A 83 10.85 18.25 -13.45
CA LEU A 83 10.84 16.81 -13.25
C LEU A 83 12.19 16.31 -12.71
N ARG A 84 13.32 16.76 -13.28
CA ARG A 84 14.65 16.43 -12.75
C ARG A 84 14.86 16.91 -11.31
N ASN A 85 14.38 18.10 -10.97
CA ASN A 85 14.46 18.60 -9.60
C ASN A 85 13.59 17.77 -8.63
N GLN A 86 12.42 17.32 -9.07
CA GLN A 86 11.58 16.42 -8.27
C GLN A 86 12.23 15.05 -8.11
N ALA A 87 12.81 14.48 -9.16
CA ALA A 87 13.58 13.24 -9.10
C ALA A 87 14.76 13.33 -8.12
N ALA A 88 15.49 14.44 -8.14
CA ALA A 88 16.60 14.67 -7.21
C ALA A 88 16.14 14.77 -5.76
N ARG A 89 15.00 15.42 -5.49
CA ARG A 89 14.39 15.49 -4.15
C ARG A 89 13.92 14.10 -3.69
N ALA A 90 13.30 13.33 -4.57
CA ALA A 90 12.88 11.96 -4.28
C ALA A 90 14.09 11.06 -3.94
N ALA A 91 15.18 11.16 -4.73
CA ALA A 91 16.42 10.42 -4.47
C ALA A 91 17.06 10.82 -3.13
N GLN A 92 17.06 12.11 -2.80
CA GLN A 92 17.59 12.59 -1.51
C GLN A 92 16.75 12.09 -0.33
N ALA A 93 15.43 12.12 -0.44
CA ALA A 93 14.52 11.60 0.58
C ALA A 93 14.73 10.09 0.77
N MET A 94 14.86 9.34 -0.33
CA MET A 94 15.16 7.91 -0.32
C MET A 94 16.46 7.60 0.42
N ALA A 95 17.55 8.29 0.08
CA ALA A 95 18.84 8.10 0.73
C ALA A 95 18.77 8.38 2.24
N LEU A 96 18.03 9.43 2.63
CA LEU A 96 17.88 9.81 4.04
C LEU A 96 17.06 8.77 4.82
N ALA A 97 15.91 8.34 4.30
CA ALA A 97 15.06 7.34 4.94
C ALA A 97 15.79 5.99 5.09
N ALA A 98 16.41 5.52 4.00
CA ALA A 98 17.14 4.26 3.99
C ALA A 98 18.38 4.29 4.94
N SER A 99 19.08 5.42 5.01
CA SER A 99 20.20 5.59 5.93
C SER A 99 19.76 5.55 7.41
N ARG A 100 18.63 6.19 7.73
CA ARG A 100 18.06 6.16 9.09
C ARG A 100 17.64 4.76 9.51
N ALA A 101 16.99 4.04 8.61
CA ALA A 101 16.53 2.68 8.83
C ALA A 101 17.64 1.62 8.66
N GLN A 102 18.82 2.00 8.20
CA GLN A 102 19.96 1.11 7.93
C GLN A 102 19.65 -0.05 6.99
N VAL A 103 18.83 0.20 5.95
CA VAL A 103 18.41 -0.79 4.96
C VAL A 103 19.20 -0.68 3.66
N ARG A 104 19.34 -1.80 2.96
CA ARG A 104 19.82 -1.80 1.57
C ARG A 104 18.76 -1.18 0.67
N TRP A 105 19.19 -0.34 -0.26
CA TRP A 105 18.26 0.35 -1.12
C TRP A 105 18.78 0.59 -2.53
N THR A 106 17.85 0.73 -3.45
CA THR A 106 18.07 1.18 -4.82
C THR A 106 17.04 2.26 -5.18
N PHE A 107 17.37 3.13 -6.11
CA PHE A 107 16.46 4.17 -6.58
C PHE A 107 16.54 4.29 -8.10
N THR A 108 15.38 4.29 -8.76
CA THR A 108 15.27 4.35 -10.21
C THR A 108 14.39 5.53 -10.62
N VAL A 109 14.82 6.24 -11.66
CA VAL A 109 14.00 7.25 -12.35
C VAL A 109 13.55 6.62 -13.66
N ALA A 110 12.26 6.34 -13.77
CA ALA A 110 11.63 5.86 -15.00
C ALA A 110 11.02 7.04 -15.77
N ARG A 111 10.88 6.92 -17.08
CA ARG A 111 10.22 7.92 -17.92
C ARG A 111 9.16 7.24 -18.77
N GLY A 112 7.90 7.53 -18.52
CA GLY A 112 6.80 6.88 -19.21
C GLY A 112 5.43 7.29 -18.69
N SER A 113 4.42 6.47 -18.92
CA SER A 113 3.14 6.57 -18.23
C SER A 113 3.32 6.15 -16.79
N ILE A 114 2.90 7.01 -15.83
CA ILE A 114 3.05 6.71 -14.40
C ILE A 114 2.51 5.31 -14.07
N GLU A 115 1.33 4.99 -14.56
CA GLU A 115 0.66 3.71 -14.27
C GLU A 115 1.45 2.51 -14.83
N ALA A 116 1.87 2.60 -16.09
CA ALA A 116 2.60 1.50 -16.75
C ALA A 116 3.97 1.25 -16.08
N GLU A 117 4.71 2.32 -15.77
CA GLU A 117 6.02 2.20 -15.13
C GLU A 117 5.91 1.68 -13.69
N LEU A 118 4.90 2.13 -12.94
CA LEU A 118 4.68 1.63 -11.58
C LEU A 118 4.21 0.18 -11.56
N LEU A 119 3.33 -0.25 -12.47
CA LEU A 119 2.89 -1.64 -12.59
C LEU A 119 4.07 -2.55 -12.97
N HIS A 120 4.90 -2.10 -13.91
CA HIS A 120 6.11 -2.84 -14.29
C HIS A 120 7.05 -2.99 -13.09
N ALA A 121 7.36 -1.90 -12.39
CA ALA A 121 8.23 -1.96 -11.21
C ALA A 121 7.63 -2.83 -10.09
N ALA A 122 6.31 -2.76 -9.89
CA ALA A 122 5.61 -3.54 -8.87
C ALA A 122 5.63 -5.05 -9.15
N SER A 123 5.69 -5.48 -10.42
CA SER A 123 5.79 -6.90 -10.78
C SER A 123 7.11 -7.56 -10.35
N GLU A 124 8.13 -6.75 -10.06
CA GLU A 124 9.44 -7.21 -9.60
C GLU A 124 9.62 -7.13 -8.07
N ALA A 125 8.60 -6.72 -7.33
CA ALA A 125 8.62 -6.55 -5.89
C ALA A 125 7.65 -7.50 -5.19
N ASP A 126 7.98 -7.90 -3.95
CA ASP A 126 7.10 -8.73 -3.13
C ASP A 126 5.99 -7.88 -2.47
N LEU A 127 6.28 -6.60 -2.23
CA LEU A 127 5.35 -5.64 -1.65
C LEU A 127 5.50 -4.28 -2.33
N PHE A 128 4.39 -3.68 -2.75
CA PHE A 128 4.35 -2.34 -3.30
C PHE A 128 3.66 -1.38 -2.34
N ILE A 129 4.33 -0.27 -2.00
CA ILE A 129 3.82 0.73 -1.05
C ILE A 129 3.52 2.05 -1.77
N LEU A 130 2.33 2.58 -1.53
CA LEU A 130 1.82 3.81 -2.11
C LEU A 130 1.31 4.75 -1.02
N GLY A 131 1.53 6.06 -1.18
CA GLY A 131 0.75 7.06 -0.48
C GLY A 131 -0.70 7.08 -0.97
N ARG A 132 -1.67 7.24 -0.07
CA ARG A 132 -3.11 7.26 -0.39
C ARG A 132 -3.47 8.32 -1.44
N ALA A 133 -2.90 9.51 -1.32
CA ALA A 133 -3.09 10.61 -2.27
C ALA A 133 -1.74 11.27 -2.54
N GLY A 134 -1.55 11.76 -3.77
CA GLY A 134 -0.40 12.59 -4.10
C GLY A 134 -0.59 14.03 -3.63
N TRP A 135 -0.20 15.00 -4.43
CA TRP A 135 -0.28 16.43 -4.12
C TRP A 135 -1.70 16.97 -3.83
N SER A 136 -2.76 16.26 -4.20
CA SER A 136 -4.15 16.70 -3.97
C SER A 136 -4.56 16.75 -2.50
N GLY A 137 -3.89 16.01 -1.62
CA GLY A 137 -4.13 15.99 -0.17
C GLY A 137 -5.54 15.55 0.27
N LYS A 138 -6.35 15.00 -0.65
CA LYS A 138 -7.72 14.56 -0.36
C LYS A 138 -7.70 13.23 0.41
N ARG A 139 -8.71 13.03 1.28
CA ARG A 139 -8.91 11.75 2.00
C ARG A 139 -9.16 10.55 1.08
N ARG A 140 -9.64 10.79 -0.14
CA ARG A 140 -9.91 9.73 -1.11
C ARG A 140 -8.63 9.27 -1.81
N LEU A 141 -8.65 8.01 -2.20
CA LEU A 141 -7.57 7.39 -2.96
C LEU A 141 -7.28 8.20 -4.23
N GLY A 142 -6.03 8.56 -4.46
CA GLY A 142 -5.60 9.31 -5.65
C GLY A 142 -5.82 8.52 -6.95
N SER A 143 -5.89 9.22 -8.09
CA SER A 143 -6.18 8.59 -9.39
C SER A 143 -5.19 7.48 -9.75
N THR A 144 -3.91 7.69 -9.51
CA THR A 144 -2.86 6.69 -9.74
C THR A 144 -3.05 5.47 -8.86
N ALA A 145 -3.23 5.66 -7.53
CA ALA A 145 -3.45 4.57 -6.60
C ALA A 145 -4.73 3.77 -6.94
N ARG A 146 -5.83 4.45 -7.34
CA ARG A 146 -7.06 3.78 -7.82
C ARG A 146 -6.82 2.84 -8.99
N LYS A 147 -6.06 3.30 -9.99
CA LYS A 147 -5.76 2.49 -11.18
C LYS A 147 -4.86 1.32 -10.86
N LEU A 148 -3.85 1.54 -10.01
CA LEU A 148 -2.92 0.49 -9.59
C LEU A 148 -3.62 -0.60 -8.76
N VAL A 149 -4.49 -0.20 -7.84
CA VAL A 149 -5.33 -1.12 -7.07
C VAL A 149 -6.28 -1.91 -7.98
N ALA A 150 -6.91 -1.25 -8.95
CA ALA A 150 -7.83 -1.91 -9.89
C ALA A 150 -7.12 -2.84 -10.89
N ALA A 151 -5.84 -2.59 -11.17
CA ALA A 151 -5.05 -3.42 -12.08
C ALA A 151 -4.62 -4.76 -11.47
N GLY A 152 -4.70 -4.92 -10.15
CA GLY A 152 -4.34 -6.13 -9.45
C GLY A 152 -2.83 -6.41 -9.45
N ASN A 153 -2.18 -6.17 -8.33
CA ASN A 153 -0.81 -6.60 -8.08
C ASN A 153 -0.78 -7.44 -6.80
N ASN A 154 0.14 -8.37 -6.72
CA ASN A 154 0.20 -9.38 -5.66
C ASN A 154 0.01 -8.84 -4.23
N ARG A 155 0.73 -7.77 -3.85
CA ARG A 155 0.60 -7.14 -2.53
C ARG A 155 0.81 -5.63 -2.66
N THR A 156 -0.25 -4.88 -2.40
CA THR A 156 -0.19 -3.41 -2.47
C THR A 156 -0.64 -2.79 -1.16
N MET A 157 0.24 -2.05 -0.50
CA MET A 157 -0.06 -1.33 0.74
C MET A 157 -0.33 0.15 0.46
N ILE A 158 -1.44 0.64 0.97
CA ILE A 158 -1.83 2.04 0.90
C ILE A 158 -1.61 2.67 2.28
N ILE A 159 -0.80 3.71 2.35
CA ILE A 159 -0.46 4.42 3.58
C ILE A 159 -1.04 5.82 3.55
N GLU A 160 -1.63 6.27 4.65
CA GLU A 160 -2.25 7.59 4.73
C GLU A 160 -1.25 8.66 5.18
N ARG A 161 -0.78 8.68 6.39
CA ARG A 161 0.20 9.64 6.92
C ARG A 161 0.83 9.14 8.21
N GLY A 162 2.17 9.24 8.31
CA GLY A 162 2.91 9.28 9.58
C GLY A 162 2.65 8.15 10.57
N GLU A 163 2.08 7.05 10.11
CA GLU A 163 1.70 5.92 10.94
C GLU A 163 2.90 4.98 11.06
N ARG A 164 3.22 4.61 12.29
CA ARG A 164 4.15 3.52 12.53
C ARG A 164 3.53 2.20 12.08
N LEU A 165 4.26 1.43 11.26
CA LEU A 165 3.77 0.19 10.67
C LEU A 165 3.88 -1.03 11.62
N LEU A 166 3.78 -0.88 12.93
CA LEU A 166 3.92 -2.05 13.79
C LEU A 166 3.07 -2.05 15.06
N PRO A 167 1.75 -2.05 14.96
CA PRO A 167 1.05 -2.39 16.19
C PRO A 167 0.20 -3.63 16.11
N THR A 168 -0.91 -3.60 15.44
CA THR A 168 -1.81 -4.75 15.36
C THR A 168 -2.14 -5.02 13.90
N LEU A 169 -1.85 -6.23 13.45
CA LEU A 169 -2.29 -6.67 12.13
C LEU A 169 -3.72 -7.16 12.22
N MET A 170 -4.57 -6.69 11.33
CA MET A 170 -5.94 -7.16 11.24
C MET A 170 -6.18 -7.73 9.85
N THR A 171 -6.53 -9.00 9.77
CA THR A 171 -6.92 -9.64 8.51
C THR A 171 -8.36 -10.10 8.55
N VAL A 172 -8.95 -10.33 7.37
CA VAL A 172 -10.27 -10.95 7.24
C VAL A 172 -10.15 -12.34 6.65
N TYR A 173 -10.99 -13.25 7.10
CA TYR A 173 -10.99 -14.65 6.70
C TYR A 173 -12.40 -15.14 6.41
N ASP A 174 -12.63 -15.62 5.19
CA ASP A 174 -13.91 -16.18 4.72
C ASP A 174 -13.77 -17.62 4.19
N GLY A 175 -12.58 -18.22 4.34
CA GLY A 175 -12.26 -19.57 3.86
C GLY A 175 -11.82 -19.64 2.40
N SER A 176 -11.89 -18.55 1.64
CA SER A 176 -11.41 -18.47 0.25
C SER A 176 -9.89 -18.58 0.16
N ASP A 177 -9.37 -18.96 -1.00
CA ASP A 177 -7.93 -19.02 -1.22
C ASP A 177 -7.27 -17.62 -1.12
N GLN A 178 -7.98 -16.56 -1.43
CA GLN A 178 -7.48 -15.19 -1.25
C GLN A 178 -7.42 -14.81 0.23
N SER A 179 -8.42 -15.16 1.04
CA SER A 179 -8.37 -14.92 2.49
C SER A 179 -7.28 -15.75 3.19
N LYS A 180 -6.97 -16.95 2.69
CA LYS A 180 -5.83 -17.76 3.15
C LYS A 180 -4.50 -17.06 2.85
N ARG A 181 -4.31 -16.53 1.63
CA ARG A 181 -3.12 -15.74 1.29
C ARG A 181 -3.00 -14.46 2.13
N ALA A 182 -4.12 -13.80 2.43
CA ALA A 182 -4.13 -12.64 3.31
C ALA A 182 -3.71 -13.01 4.74
N LEU A 183 -4.18 -14.15 5.27
CA LEU A 183 -3.76 -14.69 6.56
C LEU A 183 -2.27 -15.04 6.57
N ASP A 184 -1.75 -15.73 5.54
CA ASP A 184 -0.33 -16.06 5.40
C ASP A 184 0.53 -14.80 5.35
N THR A 185 0.05 -13.76 4.66
CA THR A 185 0.71 -12.45 4.64
C THR A 185 0.73 -11.83 6.04
N ALA A 186 -0.38 -11.86 6.79
CA ALA A 186 -0.44 -11.37 8.16
C ALA A 186 0.57 -12.11 9.07
N ILE A 187 0.62 -13.44 8.97
CA ILE A 187 1.58 -14.29 9.71
C ILE A 187 3.03 -13.92 9.37
N SER A 188 3.32 -13.59 8.13
CA SER A 188 4.67 -13.22 7.69
C SER A 188 5.13 -11.84 8.20
N LEU A 189 4.17 -10.94 8.48
CA LEU A 189 4.44 -9.56 8.90
C LEU A 189 4.56 -9.40 10.42
N GLY A 190 3.89 -10.24 11.22
CA GLY A 190 3.95 -10.06 12.68
C GLY A 190 3.28 -11.14 13.49
N GLU A 191 3.46 -11.05 14.83
CA GLU A 191 2.96 -12.05 15.79
C GLU A 191 1.62 -11.64 16.43
N TYR A 192 1.27 -10.36 16.44
CA TYR A 192 0.03 -9.85 17.04
C TYR A 192 -1.01 -9.58 15.97
N MET A 193 -2.07 -10.37 15.97
CA MET A 193 -3.11 -10.21 14.97
C MET A 193 -4.53 -10.32 15.53
N ALA A 194 -5.43 -9.62 14.85
CA ALA A 194 -6.86 -9.81 14.95
C ALA A 194 -7.37 -10.41 13.63
N VAL A 195 -8.34 -11.33 13.72
CA VAL A 195 -8.96 -11.95 12.55
C VAL A 195 -10.45 -11.69 12.55
N GLY A 196 -10.91 -10.96 11.54
CA GLY A 196 -12.33 -10.79 11.23
C GLY A 196 -12.84 -12.03 10.46
N ILE A 197 -13.66 -12.83 11.09
CA ILE A 197 -14.27 -14.00 10.44
C ILE A 197 -15.51 -13.54 9.69
N VAL A 198 -15.47 -13.62 8.38
CA VAL A 198 -16.58 -13.22 7.48
C VAL A 198 -17.41 -14.44 7.16
N ALA A 199 -18.70 -14.41 7.51
CA ALA A 199 -19.60 -15.55 7.38
C ALA A 199 -21.04 -15.12 7.12
N GLU A 200 -21.85 -16.03 6.59
CA GLU A 200 -23.29 -15.82 6.42
C GLU A 200 -24.09 -16.06 7.71
N ASP A 201 -23.60 -16.94 8.57
CA ASP A 201 -24.23 -17.27 9.85
C ASP A 201 -23.20 -17.62 10.93
N GLU A 202 -23.69 -17.81 12.17
CA GLU A 202 -22.83 -18.11 13.33
C GLU A 202 -22.17 -19.48 13.27
N ASP A 203 -22.82 -20.50 12.68
CA ASP A 203 -22.27 -21.84 12.57
C ASP A 203 -21.08 -21.87 11.60
N GLN A 204 -21.21 -21.19 10.46
CA GLN A 204 -20.11 -20.97 9.53
C GLN A 204 -18.98 -20.17 10.19
N ALA A 205 -19.31 -19.09 10.91
CA ALA A 205 -18.31 -18.29 11.61
C ALA A 205 -17.48 -19.11 12.60
N LYS A 206 -18.15 -20.00 13.36
CA LYS A 206 -17.50 -20.89 14.30
C LYS A 206 -16.59 -21.92 13.63
N ALA A 207 -17.02 -22.46 12.49
CA ALA A 207 -16.22 -23.42 11.72
C ALA A 207 -14.95 -22.73 11.16
N LEU A 208 -15.08 -21.57 10.52
CA LEU A 208 -13.96 -20.78 9.99
C LEU A 208 -12.99 -20.32 11.08
N GLN A 209 -13.52 -19.89 12.23
CA GLN A 209 -12.67 -19.55 13.38
C GLN A 209 -11.85 -20.75 13.86
N SER A 210 -12.46 -21.93 13.90
CA SER A 210 -11.75 -23.15 14.32
C SER A 210 -10.65 -23.54 13.34
N GLU A 211 -10.88 -23.35 12.03
CA GLU A 211 -9.88 -23.58 10.99
C GLU A 211 -8.67 -22.64 11.18
N VAL A 212 -8.91 -21.34 11.33
CA VAL A 212 -7.84 -20.36 11.55
C VAL A 212 -7.09 -20.63 12.86
N ALA A 213 -7.81 -20.95 13.93
CA ALA A 213 -7.21 -21.24 15.23
C ALA A 213 -6.26 -22.44 15.13
N ALA A 214 -6.65 -23.51 14.41
CA ALA A 214 -5.80 -24.66 14.19
C ALA A 214 -4.52 -24.32 13.42
N ILE A 215 -4.61 -23.45 12.39
CA ILE A 215 -3.44 -22.97 11.63
C ILE A 215 -2.48 -22.18 12.55
N LEU A 216 -3.01 -21.25 13.33
CA LEU A 216 -2.20 -20.39 14.20
C LEU A 216 -1.58 -21.16 15.36
N ASP A 217 -2.30 -22.09 15.94
CA ASP A 217 -1.81 -22.96 17.03
C ASP A 217 -0.62 -23.82 16.59
N LEU A 218 -0.63 -24.35 15.36
CA LEU A 218 0.49 -25.08 14.79
C LEU A 218 1.77 -24.21 14.68
N LEU A 219 1.60 -22.91 14.50
CA LEU A 219 2.68 -21.93 14.42
C LEU A 219 3.05 -21.32 15.78
N GLY A 220 2.30 -21.65 16.86
CA GLY A 220 2.46 -21.07 18.18
C GLY A 220 2.03 -19.61 18.27
N LEU A 221 1.16 -19.17 17.35
CA LEU A 221 0.63 -17.81 17.28
C LEU A 221 -0.76 -17.74 17.92
N LYS A 222 -1.14 -16.52 18.35
CA LYS A 222 -2.47 -16.26 18.90
C LYS A 222 -3.12 -15.09 18.19
N ALA A 223 -4.44 -15.17 17.97
CA ALA A 223 -5.22 -14.09 17.42
C ALA A 223 -6.43 -13.74 18.30
N ARG A 224 -6.90 -12.51 18.16
CA ARG A 224 -8.22 -12.10 18.60
C ARG A 224 -9.20 -12.29 17.46
N TYR A 225 -10.37 -12.90 17.72
CA TYR A 225 -11.38 -13.14 16.70
C TYR A 225 -12.56 -12.19 16.85
N ARG A 226 -13.08 -11.74 15.72
CA ARG A 226 -14.33 -10.99 15.60
C ARG A 226 -15.16 -11.59 14.49
N TRP A 227 -16.41 -11.90 14.76
CA TRP A 227 -17.33 -12.41 13.75
C TRP A 227 -17.98 -11.23 13.00
N LEU A 228 -17.95 -11.31 11.70
CA LEU A 228 -18.53 -10.39 10.74
C LEU A 228 -19.61 -11.15 9.96
N VAL A 229 -20.76 -11.39 10.63
CA VAL A 229 -21.87 -12.15 10.04
C VAL A 229 -22.72 -11.23 9.21
N ARG A 230 -22.79 -11.48 7.89
CA ARG A 230 -23.48 -10.61 6.90
C ARG A 230 -23.03 -9.16 6.97
N ALA A 231 -21.80 -8.95 7.33
CA ALA A 231 -21.20 -7.63 7.47
C ALA A 231 -20.81 -7.05 6.10
N ASP A 232 -20.76 -5.74 6.03
CA ASP A 232 -20.23 -5.00 4.89
C ASP A 232 -18.90 -4.31 5.22
N THR A 233 -18.32 -3.64 4.22
CA THR A 233 -17.06 -2.90 4.35
C THR A 233 -17.12 -1.84 5.46
N ARG A 234 -18.29 -1.23 5.71
CA ARG A 234 -18.47 -0.18 6.72
C ARG A 234 -18.38 -0.74 8.13
N GLU A 235 -18.94 -1.93 8.36
CA GLU A 235 -18.83 -2.60 9.66
C GLU A 235 -17.39 -2.94 9.97
N LEU A 236 -16.64 -3.45 8.98
CA LEU A 236 -15.21 -3.68 9.13
C LEU A 236 -14.47 -2.35 9.41
N ALA A 237 -14.72 -1.30 8.65
CA ALA A 237 -14.08 0.00 8.86
C ALA A 237 -14.41 0.59 10.25
N ASN A 238 -15.64 0.46 10.72
CA ASN A 238 -16.03 0.88 12.07
C ASN A 238 -15.32 0.06 13.15
N MET A 239 -15.17 -1.25 12.96
CA MET A 239 -14.44 -2.10 13.88
C MET A 239 -12.95 -1.71 13.94
N VAL A 240 -12.35 -1.41 12.80
CA VAL A 240 -10.96 -0.96 12.70
C VAL A 240 -10.73 0.36 13.42
N ARG A 241 -11.66 1.33 13.29
CA ARG A 241 -11.57 2.63 13.99
C ARG A 241 -11.54 2.52 15.51
N THR A 242 -12.02 1.42 16.07
CA THR A 242 -11.95 1.17 17.53
C THR A 242 -10.63 0.57 17.98
N GLN A 243 -9.74 0.21 17.05
CA GLN A 243 -8.41 -0.28 17.34
C GLN A 243 -7.42 0.88 17.22
N GLU A 244 -6.62 1.10 18.25
CA GLU A 244 -5.49 2.03 18.17
C GLU A 244 -4.43 1.41 17.25
N GLU A 245 -3.98 2.16 16.25
CA GLU A 245 -2.90 1.82 15.33
C GLU A 245 -2.96 0.37 14.77
N CYS A 246 -3.66 0.12 13.69
CA CYS A 246 -3.68 -1.18 13.04
C CYS A 246 -3.43 -1.08 11.52
N ILE A 247 -2.87 -2.13 10.95
CA ILE A 247 -2.82 -2.36 9.50
C ILE A 247 -3.90 -3.38 9.17
N VAL A 248 -4.77 -3.02 8.23
CA VAL A 248 -5.79 -3.94 7.72
C VAL A 248 -5.25 -4.67 6.50
N ILE A 249 -5.28 -6.00 6.54
CA ILE A 249 -4.88 -6.86 5.43
C ILE A 249 -6.16 -7.42 4.81
N LEU A 250 -6.44 -7.01 3.58
CA LEU A 250 -7.65 -7.38 2.86
C LEU A 250 -7.32 -8.28 1.67
N PRO A 251 -8.06 -9.38 1.47
CA PRO A 251 -8.07 -10.08 0.19
C PRO A 251 -8.66 -9.17 -0.89
N GLY A 252 -8.13 -9.23 -2.10
CA GLY A 252 -8.60 -8.43 -3.24
C GLY A 252 -10.05 -8.74 -3.64
N GLU A 253 -10.49 -9.96 -3.37
CA GLU A 253 -11.87 -10.41 -3.50
C GLU A 253 -12.35 -10.93 -2.14
N SER A 254 -13.48 -10.41 -1.68
CA SER A 254 -14.12 -10.84 -0.43
C SER A 254 -15.61 -10.52 -0.50
N PRO A 255 -16.48 -11.31 0.14
CA PRO A 255 -17.89 -10.98 0.31
C PRO A 255 -18.13 -9.59 0.93
N LEU A 256 -17.21 -9.12 1.77
CA LEU A 256 -17.24 -7.75 2.31
C LEU A 256 -17.19 -6.64 1.25
N LEU A 257 -16.69 -6.95 0.06
CA LEU A 257 -16.54 -5.99 -1.05
C LEU A 257 -17.73 -6.04 -2.02
N GLU A 258 -18.70 -6.92 -1.79
CA GLU A 258 -19.85 -7.04 -2.69
C GLU A 258 -20.59 -5.71 -2.87
N GLY A 259 -20.89 -5.36 -4.14
CA GLY A 259 -21.58 -4.14 -4.51
C GLY A 259 -20.71 -2.87 -4.52
N LYS A 260 -19.39 -2.97 -4.22
CA LYS A 260 -18.44 -1.84 -4.30
C LYS A 260 -17.21 -2.24 -5.10
N SER A 261 -16.63 -1.27 -5.80
CA SER A 261 -15.27 -1.44 -6.34
C SER A 261 -14.25 -1.40 -5.20
N LEU A 262 -13.15 -2.12 -5.36
CA LEU A 262 -12.07 -2.14 -4.37
C LEU A 262 -11.56 -0.73 -3.99
N PRO A 263 -11.36 0.22 -4.93
CA PRO A 263 -11.00 1.59 -4.59
C PRO A 263 -12.06 2.35 -3.76
N GLU A 264 -13.35 2.05 -3.94
CA GLU A 264 -14.42 2.67 -3.14
C GLU A 264 -14.45 2.10 -1.71
N ALA A 265 -14.21 0.80 -1.59
CA ALA A 265 -14.07 0.15 -0.29
C ALA A 265 -12.90 0.73 0.51
N LEU A 266 -11.75 0.95 -0.15
CA LEU A 266 -10.56 1.54 0.48
C LEU A 266 -10.77 2.97 0.97
N ASP A 267 -11.67 3.74 0.36
CA ASP A 267 -12.00 5.09 0.81
C ASP A 267 -12.70 5.12 2.20
N GLU A 268 -13.19 3.99 2.69
CA GLU A 268 -13.84 3.88 4.00
C GLU A 268 -12.85 3.69 5.16
N PHE A 269 -11.62 3.25 4.87
CA PHE A 269 -10.58 3.03 5.88
C PHE A 269 -9.76 4.29 6.11
N GLU A 270 -9.49 4.60 7.38
CA GLU A 270 -8.64 5.71 7.84
C GLU A 270 -7.29 5.18 8.40
N CYS A 271 -6.90 3.98 8.05
CA CYS A 271 -5.67 3.31 8.47
C CYS A 271 -4.93 2.75 7.25
N PRO A 272 -3.67 2.31 7.40
CA PRO A 272 -2.97 1.58 6.36
C PRO A 272 -3.72 0.32 5.95
N VAL A 273 -3.85 0.10 4.65
CA VAL A 273 -4.49 -1.10 4.10
C VAL A 273 -3.51 -1.82 3.19
N LEU A 274 -3.25 -3.08 3.48
CA LEU A 274 -2.51 -4.01 2.63
C LEU A 274 -3.50 -4.89 1.86
N LEU A 275 -3.49 -4.75 0.56
CA LEU A 275 -4.25 -5.62 -0.34
C LEU A 275 -3.41 -6.83 -0.74
N VAL A 276 -4.02 -7.99 -0.71
CA VAL A 276 -3.45 -9.27 -1.19
C VAL A 276 -4.35 -9.78 -2.32
N GLN A 277 -3.81 -9.82 -3.53
CA GLN A 277 -4.53 -10.20 -4.75
C GLN A 277 -3.99 -11.47 -5.37
#